data_b7d675c037546cf7561c4f7890265dac
#
_entry.id   b7d675c037546cf7561c4f7890265dac
#
_cell.length_a   1.000
_cell.length_b   1.000
_cell.length_c   1.000
_cell.angle_alpha   90.00
_cell.angle_beta   90.00
_cell.angle_gamma   90.00
#
_symmetry.space_group_name_H-M   'P 1'
#
loop_
_entity.id
_entity.type
_entity.pdbx_description
1 polymer ?
#
loop_
_entity_poly.entity_id
_entity_poly.type
_entity_poly.pdbx_seq_one_letter_code
_entity_poly.pdbx_strand_id
1 'polypeptide(L)'
;MKKFFHMTIAAVMALIVSGCAPTVKNVKWDEPEIAMSSMSDRLSTLPALDGPIITIAVYSFQDKTGQRKPNPNFSQLSSAVSQGSEVWVIDALKKASNGQWFKVVERIGLDNLVKERQLIRSTREVYDGDKTPSLKPMLFAGLIVEGGVVGYDTNIETGGQGARYLGIGLTKQYRVDRSLWP
;
A
#
# COMPACT_ATOMS: atom_id res chain seq x y z
N MET A 1 10.92 62.52 26.76
CA MET A 1 9.65 61.77 26.53
C MET A 1 9.56 61.11 25.16
N LYS A 2 9.84 61.79 24.04
CA LYS A 2 9.76 61.14 22.70
C LYS A 2 10.70 59.94 22.49
N LYS A 3 11.92 59.94 23.00
CA LYS A 3 12.85 58.82 22.88
C LYS A 3 12.41 57.55 23.64
N PHE A 4 11.81 57.70 24.78
CA PHE A 4 11.24 56.59 25.57
C PHE A 4 10.05 55.95 24.83
N PHE A 5 9.22 56.76 24.23
CA PHE A 5 8.04 56.30 23.47
C PHE A 5 8.44 55.49 22.23
N HIS A 6 9.47 55.90 21.52
CA HIS A 6 9.99 55.14 20.35
C HIS A 6 10.65 53.84 20.78
N MET A 7 11.32 53.81 21.90
CA MET A 7 11.97 52.61 22.46
C MET A 7 10.94 51.58 22.91
N THR A 8 9.84 51.99 23.50
CA THR A 8 8.73 51.09 23.87
C THR A 8 8.00 50.51 22.63
N ILE A 9 7.78 51.32 21.60
CA ILE A 9 7.18 50.83 20.35
C ILE A 9 8.11 49.82 19.66
N ALA A 10 9.40 50.06 19.61
CA ALA A 10 10.38 49.14 19.06
C ALA A 10 10.44 47.79 19.81
N ALA A 11 10.38 47.85 21.15
CA ALA A 11 10.33 46.64 21.98
C ALA A 11 9.06 45.82 21.80
N VAL A 12 7.90 46.46 21.68
CA VAL A 12 6.62 45.80 21.40
C VAL A 12 6.64 45.19 19.98
N MET A 13 7.17 45.89 19.02
CA MET A 13 7.28 45.39 17.64
C MET A 13 8.23 44.16 17.54
N ALA A 14 9.35 44.16 18.28
CA ALA A 14 10.26 43.02 18.37
C ALA A 14 9.62 41.79 19.02
N LEU A 15 8.75 41.99 20.01
CA LEU A 15 7.98 40.91 20.65
C LEU A 15 6.92 40.30 19.72
N ILE A 16 6.34 41.08 18.81
CA ILE A 16 5.34 40.59 17.85
C ILE A 16 6.00 39.76 16.74
N VAL A 17 7.25 40.07 16.36
CA VAL A 17 7.99 39.37 15.30
C VAL A 17 8.58 38.05 15.81
N SER A 18 8.84 37.90 17.11
CA SER A 18 9.38 36.65 17.69
C SER A 18 8.31 35.56 17.91
N GLY A 19 7.05 35.87 17.68
CA GLY A 19 5.97 34.91 17.82
C GLY A 19 5.80 34.03 16.58
N CYS A 20 6.05 32.74 16.76
CA CYS A 20 5.69 31.66 15.85
C CYS A 20 6.54 31.48 14.59
N ALA A 21 7.79 31.08 14.77
CA ALA A 21 8.38 30.22 13.76
C ALA A 21 7.61 28.88 13.78
N PRO A 22 6.91 28.47 12.71
CA PRO A 22 6.37 27.13 12.64
C PRO A 22 7.56 26.18 12.72
N THR A 23 7.59 25.33 13.73
CA THR A 23 8.47 24.17 13.74
C THR A 23 8.02 23.25 12.61
N VAL A 24 8.38 23.62 11.40
CA VAL A 24 8.40 22.66 10.29
C VAL A 24 9.48 21.67 10.73
N LYS A 25 9.08 20.51 11.23
CA LYS A 25 9.98 19.38 11.33
C LYS A 25 10.63 19.29 9.96
N ASN A 26 11.92 19.51 9.88
CA ASN A 26 12.67 19.27 8.67
C ASN A 26 12.42 17.81 8.29
N VAL A 27 11.56 17.62 7.31
CA VAL A 27 11.40 16.31 6.70
C VAL A 27 12.72 16.07 6.02
N LYS A 28 13.59 15.29 6.63
CA LYS A 28 14.74 14.75 5.95
C LYS A 28 14.21 13.89 4.82
N TRP A 29 14.43 14.33 3.62
CA TRP A 29 14.25 13.52 2.43
C TRP A 29 15.47 12.60 2.38
N ASP A 30 15.39 11.50 3.09
CA ASP A 30 16.34 10.42 2.91
C ASP A 30 16.07 9.82 1.51
N GLU A 31 17.11 9.42 0.82
CA GLU A 31 16.96 8.73 -0.46
C GLU A 31 15.99 7.55 -0.26
N PRO A 32 15.09 7.28 -1.23
CA PRO A 32 14.15 6.19 -1.12
C PRO A 32 14.92 4.86 -1.02
N GLU A 33 14.98 4.32 0.16
CA GLU A 33 15.49 2.97 0.41
C GLU A 33 14.37 1.95 0.20
N ILE A 34 14.72 0.80 -0.36
CA ILE A 34 13.83 -0.35 -0.35
C ILE A 34 13.81 -0.87 1.10
N ALA A 35 12.91 -0.29 1.91
CA ALA A 35 12.71 -0.76 3.26
C ALA A 35 12.09 -2.17 3.19
N MET A 36 12.87 -3.19 3.50
CA MET A 36 12.33 -4.50 3.80
C MET A 36 11.46 -4.34 5.04
N SER A 37 10.18 -4.68 4.95
CA SER A 37 9.34 -4.64 6.13
C SER A 37 9.82 -5.69 7.13
N SER A 38 9.74 -5.39 8.41
CA SER A 38 10.10 -6.35 9.48
C SER A 38 9.33 -7.67 9.36
N MET A 39 8.16 -7.64 8.75
CA MET A 39 7.35 -8.83 8.47
C MET A 39 7.96 -9.66 7.32
N SER A 40 8.49 -9.03 6.26
CA SER A 40 9.19 -9.74 5.19
C SER A 40 10.42 -10.48 5.71
N ASP A 41 11.18 -9.86 6.61
CA ASP A 41 12.35 -10.51 7.22
C ASP A 41 11.93 -11.71 8.06
N ARG A 42 10.86 -11.58 8.84
CA ARG A 42 10.32 -12.69 9.64
C ARG A 42 9.84 -13.85 8.78
N LEU A 43 9.22 -13.57 7.63
CA LEU A 43 8.77 -14.63 6.72
C LEU A 43 9.96 -15.36 6.09
N SER A 44 11.01 -14.66 5.69
CA SER A 44 12.18 -15.26 5.08
C SER A 44 13.01 -16.11 6.05
N THR A 45 13.00 -15.75 7.35
CA THR A 45 13.72 -16.46 8.41
C THR A 45 12.98 -17.67 8.98
N LEU A 46 11.78 -17.98 8.48
CA LEU A 46 11.06 -19.18 8.90
C LEU A 46 11.87 -20.45 8.59
N PRO A 47 11.86 -21.46 9.47
CA PRO A 47 12.53 -22.72 9.22
C PRO A 47 11.94 -23.41 7.98
N ALA A 48 12.73 -24.22 7.28
CA ALA A 48 12.24 -25.05 6.19
C ALA A 48 11.15 -26.02 6.68
N LEU A 49 10.19 -26.33 5.80
CA LEU A 49 9.21 -27.38 6.09
C LEU A 49 9.89 -28.75 6.10
N ASP A 50 9.50 -29.57 7.07
CA ASP A 50 9.83 -30.99 7.05
C ASP A 50 8.81 -31.71 6.15
N GLY A 51 9.02 -31.66 4.85
CA GLY A 51 8.10 -32.23 3.88
C GLY A 51 8.25 -31.65 2.48
N PRO A 52 7.42 -32.10 1.53
CA PRO A 52 7.44 -31.59 0.17
C PRO A 52 6.92 -30.15 0.07
N ILE A 53 7.46 -29.40 -0.90
CA ILE A 53 6.95 -28.05 -1.22
C ILE A 53 5.47 -28.13 -1.60
N ILE A 54 4.65 -27.29 -0.96
CA ILE A 54 3.21 -27.27 -1.15
C ILE A 54 2.89 -26.37 -2.35
N THR A 55 2.19 -26.91 -3.34
CA THR A 55 1.69 -26.10 -4.45
C THR A 55 0.37 -25.44 -4.04
N ILE A 56 0.36 -24.10 -4.07
CA ILE A 56 -0.77 -23.26 -3.63
C ILE A 56 -1.23 -22.36 -4.77
N ALA A 57 -2.54 -22.32 -5.03
CA ALA A 57 -3.15 -21.42 -5.99
C ALA A 57 -3.72 -20.18 -5.28
N VAL A 58 -3.37 -19.00 -5.79
CA VAL A 58 -3.90 -17.74 -5.28
C VAL A 58 -4.88 -17.18 -6.32
N TYR A 59 -6.10 -16.93 -5.87
CA TYR A 59 -7.16 -16.27 -6.61
C TYR A 59 -7.28 -14.80 -6.22
N SER A 60 -8.24 -14.08 -6.79
CA SER A 60 -8.40 -12.64 -6.57
C SER A 60 -8.80 -12.32 -5.13
N PHE A 61 -8.29 -11.19 -4.64
CA PHE A 61 -8.65 -10.59 -3.35
C PHE A 61 -9.38 -9.28 -3.59
N GLN A 62 -10.67 -9.27 -3.41
CA GLN A 62 -11.52 -8.10 -3.66
C GLN A 62 -11.52 -7.15 -2.47
N ASP A 63 -11.62 -5.84 -2.75
CA ASP A 63 -11.94 -4.85 -1.73
C ASP A 63 -13.43 -4.96 -1.36
N LYS A 64 -13.72 -5.41 -0.15
CA LYS A 64 -15.07 -5.52 0.44
C LYS A 64 -15.33 -4.46 1.51
N THR A 65 -14.41 -3.53 1.71
CA THR A 65 -14.54 -2.47 2.72
C THR A 65 -15.54 -1.39 2.32
N GLY A 66 -15.70 -1.15 1.02
CA GLY A 66 -16.51 -0.05 0.48
C GLY A 66 -15.95 1.33 0.79
N GLN A 67 -14.75 1.44 1.37
CA GLN A 67 -14.19 2.72 1.76
C GLN A 67 -13.65 3.50 0.56
N ARG A 68 -13.93 4.81 0.55
CA ARG A 68 -13.50 5.76 -0.47
C ARG A 68 -12.54 6.77 0.11
N LYS A 69 -11.64 7.28 -0.72
CA LYS A 69 -10.72 8.35 -0.31
C LYS A 69 -11.51 9.61 0.03
N PRO A 70 -11.31 10.21 1.21
CA PRO A 70 -12.00 11.45 1.57
C PRO A 70 -11.55 12.58 0.63
N ASN A 71 -12.53 13.25 0.03
CA ASN A 71 -12.29 14.46 -0.76
C ASN A 71 -13.37 15.50 -0.43
N PRO A 72 -13.02 16.67 0.11
CA PRO A 72 -14.00 17.69 0.49
C PRO A 72 -14.66 18.39 -0.70
N ASN A 73 -14.08 18.31 -1.90
CA ASN A 73 -14.49 19.14 -3.05
C ASN A 73 -15.18 18.36 -4.18
N PHE A 74 -15.02 17.03 -4.23
CA PHE A 74 -15.54 16.22 -5.34
C PHE A 74 -16.13 14.90 -4.85
N SER A 75 -16.97 14.30 -5.69
CA SER A 75 -17.45 12.94 -5.46
C SER A 75 -16.27 11.96 -5.32
N GLN A 76 -16.33 11.12 -4.30
CA GLN A 76 -15.28 10.16 -4.00
C GLN A 76 -15.40 8.96 -4.94
N LEU A 77 -14.61 8.96 -6.00
CA LEU A 77 -14.66 7.90 -7.03
C LEU A 77 -13.62 6.80 -6.77
N SER A 78 -12.50 7.16 -6.12
CA SER A 78 -11.41 6.20 -5.86
C SER A 78 -11.62 5.45 -4.56
N SER A 79 -11.34 4.12 -4.56
CA SER A 79 -11.30 3.36 -3.32
C SER A 79 -10.16 3.83 -2.42
N ALA A 80 -10.34 3.71 -1.10
CA ALA A 80 -9.29 4.01 -0.14
C ALA A 80 -8.23 2.90 -0.09
N VAL A 81 -8.67 1.67 -0.28
CA VAL A 81 -7.83 0.47 -0.27
C VAL A 81 -7.17 0.28 -1.63
N SER A 82 -5.88 -0.04 -1.64
CA SER A 82 -5.18 -0.43 -2.87
C SER A 82 -5.80 -1.69 -3.44
N GLN A 83 -6.02 -1.69 -4.74
CA GLN A 83 -6.55 -2.84 -5.45
C GLN A 83 -5.44 -3.85 -5.75
N GLY A 84 -5.78 -5.11 -5.94
CA GLY A 84 -4.82 -6.15 -6.27
C GLY A 84 -4.08 -6.70 -5.02
N SER A 85 -4.75 -6.81 -3.89
CA SER A 85 -4.18 -7.31 -2.62
C SER A 85 -3.58 -8.72 -2.73
N GLU A 86 -4.03 -9.51 -3.70
CA GLU A 86 -3.47 -10.83 -4.00
C GLU A 86 -1.98 -10.81 -4.33
N VAL A 87 -1.48 -9.71 -4.90
CA VAL A 87 -0.05 -9.57 -5.22
C VAL A 87 0.81 -9.65 -3.96
N TRP A 88 0.33 -9.05 -2.86
CA TRP A 88 1.04 -9.11 -1.58
C TRP A 88 0.97 -10.49 -0.95
N VAL A 89 -0.16 -11.17 -1.08
CA VAL A 89 -0.30 -12.56 -0.62
C VAL A 89 0.65 -13.46 -1.39
N ILE A 90 0.74 -13.30 -2.70
CA ILE A 90 1.68 -14.04 -3.56
C ILE A 90 3.13 -13.75 -3.13
N ASP A 91 3.48 -12.49 -2.89
CA ASP A 91 4.82 -12.10 -2.47
C ASP A 91 5.17 -12.69 -1.10
N ALA A 92 4.26 -12.61 -0.13
CA ALA A 92 4.44 -13.19 1.19
C ALA A 92 4.64 -14.71 1.14
N LEU A 93 3.83 -15.42 0.36
CA LEU A 93 3.95 -16.86 0.17
C LEU A 93 5.28 -17.25 -0.50
N LYS A 94 5.73 -16.46 -1.48
CA LYS A 94 7.03 -16.68 -2.13
C LYS A 94 8.22 -16.41 -1.22
N LYS A 95 8.09 -15.51 -0.25
CA LYS A 95 9.13 -15.18 0.72
C LYS A 95 9.19 -16.16 1.89
N ALA A 96 8.13 -16.91 2.15
CA ALA A 96 8.09 -17.85 3.26
C ALA A 96 9.26 -18.85 3.19
N SER A 97 10.15 -18.82 4.21
CA SER A 97 11.37 -19.61 4.27
C SER A 97 12.22 -19.54 2.99
N ASN A 98 12.43 -18.33 2.46
CA ASN A 98 13.14 -18.11 1.20
C ASN A 98 12.63 -18.98 0.03
N GLY A 99 11.30 -19.15 -0.05
CA GLY A 99 10.64 -19.90 -1.13
C GLY A 99 10.64 -21.41 -0.95
N GLN A 100 11.00 -21.91 0.21
CA GLN A 100 11.07 -23.36 0.47
C GLN A 100 9.72 -23.98 0.86
N TRP A 101 8.73 -23.17 1.26
CA TRP A 101 7.44 -23.70 1.68
C TRP A 101 6.45 -23.89 0.53
N PHE A 102 6.35 -22.88 -0.34
CA PHE A 102 5.27 -22.83 -1.31
C PHE A 102 5.76 -22.68 -2.74
N LYS A 103 5.14 -23.44 -3.64
CA LYS A 103 5.15 -23.18 -5.06
C LYS A 103 3.86 -22.48 -5.43
N VAL A 104 3.92 -21.16 -5.56
CA VAL A 104 2.74 -20.33 -5.80
C VAL A 104 2.34 -20.36 -7.26
N VAL A 105 1.07 -20.61 -7.52
CA VAL A 105 0.43 -20.59 -8.83
C VAL A 105 -0.61 -19.48 -8.82
N GLU A 106 -0.43 -18.48 -9.65
CA GLU A 106 -1.40 -17.40 -9.84
C GLU A 106 -2.59 -17.90 -10.66
N ARG A 107 -3.81 -17.59 -10.21
CA ARG A 107 -5.07 -17.98 -10.86
C ARG A 107 -5.98 -16.80 -11.17
N ILE A 108 -5.51 -15.57 -11.00
CA ILE A 108 -6.30 -14.36 -11.29
C ILE A 108 -6.65 -14.28 -12.77
N GLY A 109 -5.70 -14.61 -13.63
CA GLY A 109 -5.86 -14.64 -15.07
C GLY A 109 -6.20 -16.02 -15.65
N LEU A 110 -6.80 -16.93 -14.88
CA LEU A 110 -7.04 -18.31 -15.31
C LEU A 110 -7.85 -18.42 -16.59
N ASP A 111 -8.90 -17.61 -16.74
CA ASP A 111 -9.75 -17.63 -17.93
C ASP A 111 -8.99 -17.23 -19.20
N ASN A 112 -8.10 -16.24 -19.08
CA ASN A 112 -7.25 -15.82 -20.19
C ASN A 112 -6.20 -16.88 -20.51
N LEU A 113 -5.63 -17.51 -19.50
CA LEU A 113 -4.68 -18.61 -19.68
C LEU A 113 -5.35 -19.82 -20.37
N VAL A 114 -6.58 -20.16 -20.03
CA VAL A 114 -7.32 -21.25 -20.68
C VAL A 114 -7.59 -20.91 -22.14
N LYS A 115 -8.05 -19.67 -22.43
CA LYS A 115 -8.26 -19.20 -23.82
C LYS A 115 -6.98 -19.26 -24.64
N GLU A 116 -5.86 -18.79 -24.06
CA GLU A 116 -4.57 -18.83 -24.74
C GLU A 116 -4.12 -20.26 -25.02
N ARG A 117 -4.31 -21.20 -24.11
CA ARG A 117 -4.02 -22.61 -24.32
C ARG A 117 -4.89 -23.22 -25.42
N GLN A 118 -6.14 -22.82 -25.52
CA GLN A 118 -7.03 -23.25 -26.60
C GLN A 118 -6.56 -22.71 -27.94
N LEU A 119 -6.17 -21.43 -28.00
CA LEU A 119 -5.63 -20.80 -29.19
C LEU A 119 -4.33 -21.51 -29.67
N ILE A 120 -3.41 -21.77 -28.77
CA ILE A 120 -2.18 -22.48 -29.08
C ILE A 120 -2.49 -23.88 -29.64
N ARG A 121 -3.43 -24.58 -29.01
CA ARG A 121 -3.80 -25.92 -29.45
C ARG A 121 -4.43 -25.91 -30.86
N SER A 122 -5.41 -25.05 -31.10
CA SER A 122 -6.05 -24.94 -32.41
C SER A 122 -5.08 -24.50 -33.51
N THR A 123 -4.17 -23.57 -33.19
CA THR A 123 -3.14 -23.13 -34.14
C THR A 123 -2.20 -24.27 -34.52
N ARG A 124 -1.73 -25.04 -33.54
CA ARG A 124 -0.84 -26.19 -33.78
C ARG A 124 -1.54 -27.29 -34.58
N GLU A 125 -2.81 -27.58 -34.26
CA GLU A 125 -3.60 -28.56 -35.01
C GLU A 125 -3.69 -28.21 -36.50
N VAL A 126 -3.81 -26.91 -36.81
CA VAL A 126 -3.86 -26.44 -38.22
C VAL A 126 -2.51 -26.55 -38.93
N TYR A 127 -1.39 -26.23 -38.25
CA TYR A 127 -0.06 -26.15 -38.86
C TYR A 127 0.72 -27.43 -38.76
N ASP A 128 0.63 -28.18 -37.65
CA ASP A 128 1.42 -29.35 -37.36
C ASP A 128 0.64 -30.67 -37.65
N GLY A 129 -0.67 -30.59 -37.76
CA GLY A 129 -1.56 -31.74 -37.99
C GLY A 129 -1.42 -32.80 -36.91
N ASP A 130 -1.35 -34.07 -37.35
CA ASP A 130 -1.27 -35.23 -36.44
C ASP A 130 0.03 -35.31 -35.63
N LYS A 131 1.04 -34.49 -35.96
CA LYS A 131 2.31 -34.41 -35.23
C LYS A 131 2.29 -33.42 -34.08
N THR A 132 1.17 -32.80 -33.80
CA THR A 132 1.04 -31.77 -32.78
C THR A 132 1.43 -32.31 -31.40
N PRO A 133 2.50 -31.80 -30.76
CA PRO A 133 2.81 -32.19 -29.41
C PRO A 133 1.78 -31.67 -28.43
N SER A 134 1.37 -32.49 -27.49
CA SER A 134 0.43 -32.07 -26.43
C SER A 134 1.03 -30.96 -25.58
N LEU A 135 0.20 -30.01 -25.18
CA LEU A 135 0.59 -29.00 -24.20
C LEU A 135 0.85 -29.65 -22.84
N LYS A 136 1.93 -29.24 -22.20
CA LYS A 136 2.21 -29.69 -20.83
C LYS A 136 1.01 -29.38 -19.92
N PRO A 137 0.67 -30.28 -18.98
CA PRO A 137 -0.40 -30.03 -18.04
C PRO A 137 -0.10 -28.79 -17.18
N MET A 138 -1.13 -28.10 -16.76
CA MET A 138 -1.00 -27.03 -15.77
C MET A 138 -0.67 -27.64 -14.41
N LEU A 139 0.07 -26.89 -13.60
CA LEU A 139 0.35 -27.31 -12.24
C LEU A 139 -0.96 -27.42 -11.46
N PHE A 140 -1.15 -28.57 -10.83
CA PHE A 140 -2.23 -28.79 -9.88
C PHE A 140 -1.87 -28.16 -8.54
N ALA A 141 -2.79 -27.42 -7.94
CA ALA A 141 -2.61 -26.84 -6.62
C ALA A 141 -3.37 -27.69 -5.59
N GLY A 142 -2.66 -28.14 -4.57
CA GLY A 142 -3.27 -28.86 -3.44
C GLY A 142 -4.05 -27.96 -2.49
N LEU A 143 -3.72 -26.66 -2.47
CA LEU A 143 -4.39 -25.64 -1.66
C LEU A 143 -4.83 -24.47 -2.53
N ILE A 144 -5.96 -23.87 -2.15
CA ILE A 144 -6.51 -22.69 -2.79
C ILE A 144 -6.63 -21.59 -1.75
N VAL A 145 -6.16 -20.40 -2.10
CA VAL A 145 -6.32 -19.19 -1.30
C VAL A 145 -7.10 -18.15 -2.10
N GLU A 146 -8.21 -17.73 -1.53
CA GLU A 146 -9.02 -16.63 -2.01
C GLU A 146 -9.52 -15.80 -0.84
N GLY A 147 -9.86 -14.54 -1.04
CA GLY A 147 -10.29 -13.69 0.07
C GLY A 147 -10.69 -12.29 -0.34
N GLY A 148 -10.62 -11.39 0.62
CA GLY A 148 -10.90 -9.98 0.40
C GLY A 148 -10.50 -9.15 1.59
N VAL A 149 -10.25 -7.87 1.33
CA VAL A 149 -10.01 -6.87 2.37
C VAL A 149 -11.36 -6.45 2.94
N VAL A 150 -11.59 -6.73 4.22
CA VAL A 150 -12.88 -6.45 4.90
C VAL A 150 -12.81 -5.26 5.85
N GLY A 151 -11.62 -4.82 6.22
CA GLY A 151 -11.38 -3.67 7.08
C GLY A 151 -10.17 -2.89 6.60
N TYR A 152 -10.22 -1.59 6.73
CA TYR A 152 -9.13 -0.69 6.40
C TYR A 152 -9.18 0.48 7.36
N ASP A 153 -8.22 0.52 8.28
CA ASP A 153 -8.09 1.59 9.25
C ASP A 153 -6.96 2.53 8.83
N THR A 154 -7.26 3.81 8.81
CA THR A 154 -6.26 4.84 8.57
C THR A 154 -6.01 5.60 9.86
N ASN A 155 -4.77 5.66 10.30
CA ASN A 155 -4.37 6.55 11.38
C ASN A 155 -4.33 7.98 10.84
N ILE A 156 -5.37 8.73 11.17
CA ILE A 156 -5.45 10.14 10.86
C ILE A 156 -4.98 10.90 12.07
N GLU A 157 -3.79 11.48 12.00
CA GLU A 157 -3.34 12.46 12.97
C GLU A 157 -3.89 13.83 12.55
N THR A 158 -4.79 14.37 13.35
CA THR A 158 -5.24 15.74 13.17
C THR A 158 -4.61 16.62 14.24
N GLY A 159 -4.05 17.74 13.83
CA GLY A 159 -3.51 18.73 14.73
C GLY A 159 -3.95 20.12 14.30
N GLY A 160 -3.98 21.03 15.23
CA GLY A 160 -4.29 22.42 14.94
C GLY A 160 -3.55 23.32 15.92
N GLN A 161 -3.14 24.47 15.41
CA GLN A 161 -2.66 25.58 16.24
C GLN A 161 -3.57 26.77 16.00
N GLY A 162 -4.00 27.40 17.08
CA GLY A 162 -4.82 28.59 17.02
C GLY A 162 -4.37 29.60 18.05
N ALA A 163 -4.33 30.85 17.65
CA ALA A 163 -4.14 31.95 18.56
C ALA A 163 -5.32 32.93 18.41
N ARG A 164 -5.86 33.39 19.54
CA ARG A 164 -6.92 34.38 19.58
C ARG A 164 -6.51 35.53 20.48
N TYR A 165 -6.55 36.75 19.93
CA TYR A 165 -6.24 37.95 20.65
C TYR A 165 -7.22 39.04 20.25
N LEU A 166 -7.84 39.72 21.24
CA LEU A 166 -8.82 40.78 21.03
C LEU A 166 -9.93 40.53 20.01
N GLY A 167 -10.44 39.27 19.96
CA GLY A 167 -11.52 38.91 19.05
C GLY A 167 -11.06 38.48 17.66
N ILE A 168 -9.78 38.66 17.31
CA ILE A 168 -9.18 38.17 16.05
C ILE A 168 -8.52 36.83 16.34
N GLY A 169 -8.89 35.78 15.58
CA GLY A 169 -8.35 34.46 15.71
C GLY A 169 -7.73 33.98 14.40
N LEU A 170 -6.54 33.38 14.47
CA LEU A 170 -5.92 32.67 13.40
C LEU A 170 -5.84 31.20 13.81
N THR A 171 -6.38 30.33 12.96
CA THR A 171 -6.30 28.88 13.16
C THR A 171 -5.65 28.24 11.95
N LYS A 172 -4.71 27.32 12.19
CA LYS A 172 -4.15 26.45 11.16
C LYS A 172 -4.44 25.01 11.57
N GLN A 173 -5.18 24.31 10.75
CA GLN A 173 -5.44 22.90 10.94
C GLN A 173 -4.59 22.12 9.93
N TYR A 174 -4.04 21.01 10.35
CA TYR A 174 -3.38 20.06 9.46
C TYR A 174 -3.93 18.66 9.74
N ARG A 175 -3.98 17.88 8.68
CA ARG A 175 -4.37 16.48 8.69
C ARG A 175 -3.26 15.68 8.02
N VAL A 176 -2.76 14.68 8.69
CA VAL A 176 -1.77 13.77 8.14
C VAL A 176 -2.41 12.39 8.08
N ASP A 177 -2.58 11.90 6.87
CA ASP A 177 -3.02 10.52 6.64
C ASP A 177 -1.79 9.63 6.59
N ARG A 178 -1.64 8.80 7.60
CA ARG A 178 -0.57 7.79 7.65
C ARG A 178 -1.19 6.42 7.47
N SER A 179 -1.07 5.86 6.29
CA SER A 179 -1.36 4.45 6.07
C SER A 179 -0.22 3.62 6.67
N LEU A 180 -0.49 2.96 7.78
CA LEU A 180 0.41 1.93 8.29
C LEU A 180 0.06 0.63 7.59
N TRP A 181 0.94 0.17 6.72
CA TRP A 181 0.94 -1.20 6.27
C TRP A 181 1.69 -2.03 7.32
N PRO A 182 1.13 -3.15 7.78
CA PRO A 182 1.85 -4.07 8.65
C PRO A 182 3.01 -4.76 7.93
#